data_1664624457e7d2def81283ad8b061c77
#
_entry.id   1664624457e7d2def81283ad8b061c77
#
_cell.length_a   1.000
_cell.length_b   1.000
_cell.length_c   1.000
_cell.angle_alpha   90.00
_cell.angle_beta   90.00
_cell.angle_gamma   90.00
#
_symmetry.space_group_name_H-M   'P 1'
#
loop_
_entity.id
_entity.type
_entity.pdbx_description
1 polymer ?
#
loop_
_entity_poly.entity_id
_entity_poly.type
_entity_poly.pdbx_seq_one_letter_code
_entity_poly.pdbx_strand_id
1 'polypeptide(L)'
;MNSWFSKLKQATYNTSLMYNLRMLIAFAGTAFVPYFLDYQLATIPLTLGVVAAGLSDIDDRFSVRIMNLVYTYVGFFAAATSVQLLFPHPVAFALGLIVACIFWILLGSLGRRYTTISYGCLVVSVYSMLGVHLFPEWYMQPALLVCGAAWYGLIATISFLLFPIRPVQDKLSACYASLGDFLFAKSSVFDVDMTPDSYQQSLIDLSMENGKLVGIFNDLKASLLTRLKGDRGQKDTRRSLQYYFVAQDIHERADSAHINYQELSKIFQHSDILFRFQRILTIQGKACKDLSESILKRQPYKHNKRFKILSVSYTHL
;
A
#
# COMPACT_ATOMS: atom_id res chain seq x y z
N MET A 1 15.15 30.17 -10.36
CA MET A 1 14.02 29.46 -10.96
C MET A 1 14.17 27.93 -10.90
N ASN A 2 15.39 27.37 -10.98
CA ASN A 2 15.63 25.89 -10.94
C ASN A 2 15.42 25.20 -9.60
N SER A 3 15.52 25.89 -8.47
CA SER A 3 15.39 25.30 -7.14
C SER A 3 13.92 24.98 -6.77
N TRP A 4 12.97 25.77 -7.24
CA TRP A 4 11.54 25.55 -7.03
C TRP A 4 11.02 24.35 -7.83
N PHE A 5 11.44 24.23 -9.09
CA PHE A 5 11.12 23.08 -9.93
C PHE A 5 11.71 21.78 -9.39
N SER A 6 12.91 21.82 -8.80
CA SER A 6 13.51 20.63 -8.17
C SER A 6 12.76 20.23 -6.89
N LYS A 7 12.32 21.19 -6.07
CA LYS A 7 11.51 20.94 -4.85
C LYS A 7 10.10 20.45 -5.19
N LEU A 8 9.45 21.03 -6.21
CA LEU A 8 8.17 20.52 -6.74
C LEU A 8 8.31 19.11 -7.30
N LYS A 9 9.36 18.85 -8.06
CA LYS A 9 9.67 17.51 -8.56
C LYS A 9 9.96 16.53 -7.43
N GLN A 10 10.59 16.97 -6.35
CA GLN A 10 10.85 16.15 -5.16
C GLN A 10 9.56 15.93 -4.32
N ALA A 11 8.69 16.92 -4.22
CA ALA A 11 7.39 16.80 -3.58
C ALA A 11 6.46 15.83 -4.35
N THR A 12 6.49 15.87 -5.70
CA THR A 12 5.78 14.88 -6.52
C THR A 12 6.33 13.45 -6.37
N TYR A 13 7.47 13.23 -5.71
CA TYR A 13 7.98 11.88 -5.40
C TYR A 13 7.38 11.25 -4.14
N ASN A 14 6.63 11.99 -3.33
CA ASN A 14 5.97 11.46 -2.15
C ASN A 14 4.55 10.98 -2.51
N THR A 15 4.34 9.64 -2.46
CA THR A 15 3.05 9.02 -2.81
C THR A 15 1.93 9.44 -1.88
N SER A 16 2.24 9.60 -0.58
CA SER A 16 1.28 10.09 0.40
C SER A 16 0.83 11.51 0.05
N LEU A 17 1.76 12.37 -0.35
CA LEU A 17 1.45 13.74 -0.76
C LEU A 17 0.58 13.78 -2.04
N MET A 18 0.86 12.90 -3.01
CA MET A 18 0.05 12.78 -4.22
C MET A 18 -1.35 12.24 -3.94
N TYR A 19 -1.47 11.29 -3.01
CA TYR A 19 -2.77 10.80 -2.55
C TYR A 19 -3.56 11.93 -1.87
N ASN A 20 -2.93 12.65 -0.93
CA ASN A 20 -3.56 13.77 -0.23
C ASN A 20 -3.97 14.90 -1.19
N LEU A 21 -3.12 15.22 -2.18
CA LEU A 21 -3.44 16.22 -3.20
C LEU A 21 -4.64 15.79 -4.06
N ARG A 22 -4.69 14.51 -4.46
CA ARG A 22 -5.80 13.93 -5.21
C ARG A 22 -7.11 14.02 -4.41
N MET A 23 -7.06 13.67 -3.11
CA MET A 23 -8.19 13.78 -2.21
C MET A 23 -8.63 15.24 -2.02
N LEU A 24 -7.68 16.15 -1.83
CA LEU A 24 -7.97 17.58 -1.70
C LEU A 24 -8.69 18.13 -2.93
N ILE A 25 -8.20 17.81 -4.14
CA ILE A 25 -8.86 18.23 -5.41
C ILE A 25 -10.26 17.63 -5.52
N ALA A 26 -10.42 16.35 -5.14
CA ALA A 26 -11.71 15.69 -5.18
C ALA A 26 -12.72 16.35 -4.22
N PHE A 27 -12.31 16.61 -2.98
CA PHE A 27 -13.17 17.32 -2.01
C PHE A 27 -13.47 18.76 -2.41
N ALA A 28 -12.48 19.49 -2.91
CA ALA A 28 -12.69 20.84 -3.40
C ALA A 28 -13.75 20.86 -4.50
N GLY A 29 -13.69 19.95 -5.47
CA GLY A 29 -14.69 19.86 -6.53
C GLY A 29 -16.10 19.58 -6.01
N THR A 30 -16.24 18.65 -5.07
CA THR A 30 -17.56 18.30 -4.49
C THR A 30 -18.10 19.36 -3.52
N ALA A 31 -17.27 20.25 -3.00
CA ALA A 31 -17.70 21.38 -2.17
C ALA A 31 -18.05 22.62 -3.00
N PHE A 32 -17.16 23.01 -3.92
CA PHE A 32 -17.33 24.26 -4.69
C PHE A 32 -18.40 24.16 -5.77
N VAL A 33 -18.53 23.03 -6.48
CA VAL A 33 -19.49 22.91 -7.57
C VAL A 33 -20.94 23.04 -7.07
N PRO A 34 -21.41 22.34 -6.03
CA PRO A 34 -22.76 22.53 -5.49
C PRO A 34 -22.98 23.93 -4.91
N TYR A 35 -21.95 24.56 -4.33
CA TYR A 35 -22.05 25.92 -3.80
C TYR A 35 -22.32 26.92 -4.89
N PHE A 36 -21.66 26.86 -6.04
CA PHE A 36 -21.90 27.77 -7.17
C PHE A 36 -23.20 27.50 -7.92
N LEU A 37 -23.76 26.29 -7.80
CA LEU A 37 -25.01 25.90 -8.39
C LEU A 37 -26.23 26.14 -7.45
N ASP A 38 -26.00 26.78 -6.29
CA ASP A 38 -27.01 26.98 -5.23
C ASP A 38 -27.70 25.68 -4.76
N TYR A 39 -27.03 24.55 -4.89
CA TYR A 39 -27.53 23.23 -4.53
C TYR A 39 -26.69 22.57 -3.42
N GLN A 40 -26.56 23.28 -2.31
CA GLN A 40 -25.62 22.92 -1.22
C GLN A 40 -25.91 21.56 -0.58
N LEU A 41 -27.16 21.10 -0.54
CA LEU A 41 -27.55 19.80 0.00
C LEU A 41 -26.88 18.62 -0.73
N ALA A 42 -26.52 18.78 -2.01
CA ALA A 42 -25.84 17.75 -2.80
C ALA A 42 -24.40 17.53 -2.34
N THR A 43 -23.79 18.45 -1.60
CA THR A 43 -22.42 18.31 -1.09
C THR A 43 -22.27 17.08 -0.22
N ILE A 44 -23.28 16.72 0.59
CA ILE A 44 -23.21 15.58 1.52
C ILE A 44 -23.03 14.25 0.77
N PRO A 45 -23.94 13.83 -0.14
CA PRO A 45 -23.78 12.58 -0.87
C PRO A 45 -22.60 12.59 -1.84
N LEU A 46 -22.25 13.73 -2.44
CA LEU A 46 -21.09 13.85 -3.31
C LEU A 46 -19.78 13.61 -2.56
N THR A 47 -19.59 14.24 -1.40
CA THR A 47 -18.40 14.05 -0.57
C THR A 47 -18.30 12.63 -0.01
N LEU A 48 -19.43 12.04 0.38
CA LEU A 48 -19.48 10.64 0.80
C LEU A 48 -19.05 9.71 -0.33
N GLY A 49 -19.48 9.95 -1.56
CA GLY A 49 -19.06 9.22 -2.74
C GLY A 49 -17.54 9.28 -2.96
N VAL A 50 -16.94 10.46 -2.79
CA VAL A 50 -15.46 10.64 -2.87
C VAL A 50 -14.74 9.83 -1.80
N VAL A 51 -15.20 9.89 -0.53
CA VAL A 51 -14.58 9.14 0.58
C VAL A 51 -14.64 7.65 0.31
N ALA A 52 -15.83 7.13 0.00
CA ALA A 52 -16.03 5.70 -0.25
C ALA A 52 -15.21 5.20 -1.44
N ALA A 53 -15.14 5.98 -2.53
CA ALA A 53 -14.34 5.65 -3.71
C ALA A 53 -12.83 5.69 -3.40
N GLY A 54 -12.38 6.64 -2.57
CA GLY A 54 -11.00 6.71 -2.12
C GLY A 54 -10.57 5.50 -1.28
N LEU A 55 -11.46 4.97 -0.45
CA LEU A 55 -11.24 3.75 0.33
C LEU A 55 -11.26 2.48 -0.52
N SER A 56 -11.98 2.50 -1.65
CA SER A 56 -12.09 1.37 -2.57
C SER A 56 -11.04 1.38 -3.68
N ASP A 57 -10.19 2.43 -3.76
CA ASP A 57 -9.21 2.58 -4.85
C ASP A 57 -8.07 1.56 -4.70
N ILE A 58 -7.85 0.79 -5.74
CA ILE A 58 -6.76 -0.20 -5.83
C ILE A 58 -5.84 0.17 -6.98
N ASP A 59 -4.54 0.12 -6.72
CA ASP A 59 -3.54 0.24 -7.77
C ASP A 59 -3.43 -1.04 -8.57
N ASP A 60 -4.13 -1.06 -9.69
CA ASP A 60 -4.13 -2.16 -10.64
C ASP A 60 -3.84 -1.66 -12.07
N ARG A 61 -3.71 -2.60 -13.02
CA ARG A 61 -3.62 -2.32 -14.45
C ARG A 61 -4.82 -1.48 -14.93
N PHE A 62 -4.62 -0.60 -15.91
CA PHE A 62 -5.64 0.31 -16.42
C PHE A 62 -7.00 -0.35 -16.71
N SER A 63 -7.01 -1.43 -17.51
CA SER A 63 -8.27 -2.13 -17.85
C SER A 63 -8.96 -2.73 -16.62
N VAL A 64 -8.18 -3.27 -15.68
CA VAL A 64 -8.69 -3.85 -14.43
C VAL A 64 -9.21 -2.74 -13.51
N ARG A 65 -8.52 -1.60 -13.48
CA ARG A 65 -8.94 -0.41 -12.73
C ARG A 65 -10.30 0.12 -13.20
N ILE A 66 -10.49 0.28 -14.52
CA ILE A 66 -11.79 0.72 -15.07
C ILE A 66 -12.90 -0.26 -14.70
N MET A 67 -12.65 -1.56 -14.83
CA MET A 67 -13.63 -2.58 -14.44
C MET A 67 -13.94 -2.54 -12.93
N ASN A 68 -12.93 -2.29 -12.08
CA ASN A 68 -13.13 -2.11 -10.66
C ASN A 68 -13.98 -0.86 -10.35
N LEU A 69 -13.74 0.26 -11.04
CA LEU A 69 -14.55 1.46 -10.88
C LEU A 69 -16.01 1.19 -11.24
N VAL A 70 -16.28 0.48 -12.32
CA VAL A 70 -17.66 0.11 -12.72
C VAL A 70 -18.30 -0.76 -11.62
N TYR A 71 -17.63 -1.78 -11.11
CA TYR A 71 -18.16 -2.60 -10.01
C TYR A 71 -18.40 -1.79 -8.74
N THR A 72 -17.49 -0.87 -8.43
CA THR A 72 -17.64 0.04 -7.27
C THR A 72 -18.88 0.94 -7.44
N TYR A 73 -19.11 1.53 -8.61
CA TYR A 73 -20.27 2.39 -8.84
C TYR A 73 -21.58 1.61 -8.77
N VAL A 74 -21.64 0.42 -9.37
CA VAL A 74 -22.82 -0.46 -9.27
C VAL A 74 -23.04 -0.88 -7.82
N GLY A 75 -22.00 -1.27 -7.10
CA GLY A 75 -22.10 -1.63 -5.69
C GLY A 75 -22.57 -0.47 -4.81
N PHE A 76 -22.04 0.73 -5.01
CA PHE A 76 -22.44 1.92 -4.27
C PHE A 76 -23.89 2.32 -4.55
N PHE A 77 -24.30 2.27 -5.82
CA PHE A 77 -25.68 2.52 -6.18
C PHE A 77 -26.64 1.51 -5.52
N ALA A 78 -26.32 0.22 -5.59
CA ALA A 78 -27.12 -0.83 -4.97
C ALA A 78 -27.17 -0.69 -3.44
N ALA A 79 -26.03 -0.41 -2.80
CA ALA A 79 -25.95 -0.21 -1.36
C ALA A 79 -26.77 0.99 -0.88
N ALA A 80 -26.63 2.15 -1.52
CA ALA A 80 -27.37 3.36 -1.18
C ALA A 80 -28.86 3.21 -1.46
N THR A 81 -29.23 2.61 -2.59
CA THR A 81 -30.64 2.36 -2.95
C THR A 81 -31.31 1.41 -1.97
N SER A 82 -30.64 0.35 -1.54
CA SER A 82 -31.18 -0.60 -0.55
C SER A 82 -31.51 0.10 0.77
N VAL A 83 -30.67 1.02 1.22
CA VAL A 83 -30.91 1.84 2.42
C VAL A 83 -32.12 2.74 2.20
N GLN A 84 -32.17 3.46 1.09
CA GLN A 84 -33.24 4.42 0.78
C GLN A 84 -34.63 3.75 0.74
N LEU A 85 -34.71 2.55 0.15
CA LEU A 85 -35.99 1.83 0.02
C LEU A 85 -36.45 1.15 1.33
N LEU A 86 -35.52 0.68 2.15
CA LEU A 86 -35.84 -0.05 3.37
C LEU A 86 -36.00 0.86 4.58
N PHE A 87 -35.43 2.05 4.58
CA PHE A 87 -35.41 2.97 5.72
C PHE A 87 -36.80 3.32 6.28
N PRO A 88 -37.88 3.50 5.45
CA PRO A 88 -39.21 3.77 5.98
C PRO A 88 -39.78 2.67 6.88
N HIS A 89 -39.28 1.45 6.78
CA HIS A 89 -39.74 0.28 7.52
C HIS A 89 -38.66 -0.21 8.50
N PRO A 90 -38.68 0.17 9.81
CA PRO A 90 -37.56 -0.05 10.73
C PRO A 90 -37.16 -1.52 10.89
N VAL A 91 -38.11 -2.44 10.92
CA VAL A 91 -37.82 -3.90 11.04
C VAL A 91 -37.19 -4.42 9.73
N ALA A 92 -37.77 -4.08 8.58
CA ALA A 92 -37.26 -4.49 7.28
C ALA A 92 -35.86 -3.87 7.03
N PHE A 93 -35.68 -2.62 7.48
CA PHE A 93 -34.39 -1.94 7.40
C PHE A 93 -33.30 -2.64 8.25
N ALA A 94 -33.61 -2.99 9.51
CA ALA A 94 -32.66 -3.68 10.38
C ALA A 94 -32.25 -5.04 9.79
N LEU A 95 -33.22 -5.85 9.34
CA LEU A 95 -32.96 -7.15 8.70
C LEU A 95 -32.21 -6.97 7.38
N GLY A 96 -32.59 -6.01 6.55
CA GLY A 96 -31.93 -5.71 5.28
C GLY A 96 -30.48 -5.27 5.47
N LEU A 97 -30.20 -4.45 6.49
CA LEU A 97 -28.84 -4.02 6.81
C LEU A 97 -27.96 -5.20 7.25
N ILE A 98 -28.51 -6.11 8.09
CA ILE A 98 -27.78 -7.33 8.51
C ILE A 98 -27.44 -8.19 7.29
N VAL A 99 -28.42 -8.44 6.42
CA VAL A 99 -28.23 -9.23 5.20
C VAL A 99 -27.21 -8.57 4.28
N ALA A 100 -27.30 -7.26 4.08
CA ALA A 100 -26.34 -6.48 3.27
C ALA A 100 -24.92 -6.56 3.85
N CYS A 101 -24.76 -6.42 5.16
CA CYS A 101 -23.46 -6.57 5.82
C CYS A 101 -22.87 -7.97 5.61
N ILE A 102 -23.64 -9.02 5.82
CA ILE A 102 -23.20 -10.41 5.59
C ILE A 102 -22.82 -10.59 4.10
N PHE A 103 -23.64 -10.11 3.18
CA PHE A 103 -23.38 -10.21 1.74
C PHE A 103 -22.06 -9.52 1.35
N TRP A 104 -21.85 -8.27 1.79
CA TRP A 104 -20.63 -7.54 1.47
C TRP A 104 -19.40 -8.18 2.11
N ILE A 105 -19.48 -8.67 3.35
CA ILE A 105 -18.36 -9.38 4.01
C ILE A 105 -18.00 -10.66 3.26
N LEU A 106 -18.99 -11.47 2.89
CA LEU A 106 -18.77 -12.69 2.11
C LEU A 106 -18.20 -12.39 0.73
N LEU A 107 -18.69 -11.36 0.05
CA LEU A 107 -18.14 -10.93 -1.22
C LEU A 107 -16.67 -10.49 -1.08
N GLY A 108 -16.35 -9.79 0.01
CA GLY A 108 -14.99 -9.39 0.32
C GLY A 108 -14.01 -10.54 0.54
N SER A 109 -14.48 -11.71 0.98
CA SER A 109 -13.65 -12.90 1.19
C SER A 109 -13.17 -13.56 -0.11
N LEU A 110 -13.78 -13.26 -1.25
CA LEU A 110 -13.41 -13.81 -2.55
C LEU A 110 -12.04 -13.35 -3.06
N GLY A 111 -11.48 -12.28 -2.49
CA GLY A 111 -10.14 -11.83 -2.82
C GLY A 111 -9.93 -10.33 -2.64
N ARG A 112 -8.66 -9.92 -2.62
CA ARG A 112 -8.22 -8.54 -2.34
C ARG A 112 -8.99 -7.46 -3.10
N ARG A 113 -9.36 -7.73 -4.35
CA ARG A 113 -10.13 -6.84 -5.20
C ARG A 113 -11.54 -6.59 -4.65
N TYR A 114 -12.21 -7.67 -4.26
CA TYR A 114 -13.57 -7.59 -3.73
C TYR A 114 -13.60 -7.04 -2.30
N THR A 115 -12.54 -7.27 -1.52
CA THR A 115 -12.42 -6.75 -0.14
C THR A 115 -12.56 -5.24 -0.09
N THR A 116 -11.85 -4.51 -0.94
CA THR A 116 -11.88 -3.04 -0.94
C THR A 116 -13.20 -2.48 -1.45
N ILE A 117 -13.80 -3.09 -2.50
CA ILE A 117 -15.12 -2.70 -3.01
C ILE A 117 -16.18 -2.95 -1.94
N SER A 118 -16.17 -4.12 -1.32
CA SER A 118 -17.11 -4.48 -0.25
C SER A 118 -17.01 -3.56 0.95
N TYR A 119 -15.79 -3.18 1.35
CA TYR A 119 -15.58 -2.22 2.42
C TYR A 119 -16.19 -0.85 2.09
N GLY A 120 -15.98 -0.36 0.86
CA GLY A 120 -16.61 0.87 0.40
C GLY A 120 -18.14 0.79 0.38
N CYS A 121 -18.71 -0.35 -0.05
CA CYS A 121 -20.16 -0.57 -0.04
C CYS A 121 -20.73 -0.61 1.39
N LEU A 122 -20.02 -1.20 2.37
CA LEU A 122 -20.41 -1.16 3.78
C LEU A 122 -20.42 0.28 4.32
N VAL A 123 -19.39 1.05 4.02
CA VAL A 123 -19.32 2.47 4.39
C VAL A 123 -20.50 3.23 3.79
N VAL A 124 -20.77 3.03 2.50
CA VAL A 124 -21.93 3.66 1.83
C VAL A 124 -23.24 3.24 2.47
N SER A 125 -23.45 1.95 2.80
CA SER A 125 -24.67 1.46 3.44
C SER A 125 -24.93 2.18 4.77
N VAL A 126 -23.91 2.35 5.60
CA VAL A 126 -24.06 2.99 6.91
C VAL A 126 -24.28 4.51 6.76
N TYR A 127 -23.46 5.18 5.96
CA TYR A 127 -23.52 6.64 5.88
C TYR A 127 -24.66 7.16 5.00
N SER A 128 -25.22 6.36 4.08
CA SER A 128 -26.40 6.75 3.30
C SER A 128 -27.62 7.00 4.17
N MET A 129 -27.67 6.44 5.38
CA MET A 129 -28.73 6.71 6.35
C MET A 129 -28.83 8.18 6.74
N LEU A 130 -27.71 8.89 6.78
CA LEU A 130 -27.66 10.32 7.15
C LEU A 130 -28.37 11.23 6.13
N GLY A 131 -28.53 10.76 4.91
CA GLY A 131 -29.06 11.56 3.82
C GLY A 131 -30.47 11.17 3.36
N VAL A 132 -31.11 10.17 3.97
CA VAL A 132 -32.41 9.63 3.51
C VAL A 132 -33.51 10.68 3.40
N HIS A 133 -33.54 11.66 4.31
CA HIS A 133 -34.57 12.70 4.33
C HIS A 133 -34.17 14.00 3.61
N LEU A 134 -32.95 14.05 3.01
CA LEU A 134 -32.47 15.28 2.34
C LEU A 134 -33.12 15.52 0.98
N PHE A 135 -33.57 14.45 0.33
CA PHE A 135 -34.15 14.54 -1.02
C PHE A 135 -35.53 13.89 -1.07
N PRO A 136 -36.46 14.47 -1.79
CA PRO A 136 -37.82 13.94 -1.94
C PRO A 136 -37.84 12.65 -2.78
N GLU A 137 -36.86 12.47 -3.67
CA GLU A 137 -36.82 11.37 -4.63
C GLU A 137 -35.79 10.33 -4.19
N TRP A 138 -36.19 9.06 -4.12
CA TRP A 138 -35.40 7.94 -3.63
C TRP A 138 -34.07 7.69 -4.40
N TYR A 139 -34.05 8.03 -5.70
CA TYR A 139 -32.88 7.82 -6.55
C TYR A 139 -31.86 8.95 -6.48
N MET A 140 -32.20 10.11 -5.98
CA MET A 140 -31.38 11.31 -6.08
C MET A 140 -30.10 11.22 -5.22
N GLN A 141 -30.24 10.74 -4.00
CA GLN A 141 -29.10 10.52 -3.11
C GLN A 141 -28.14 9.45 -3.64
N PRO A 142 -28.58 8.22 -4.05
CA PRO A 142 -27.71 7.24 -4.68
C PRO A 142 -27.01 7.76 -5.95
N ALA A 143 -27.72 8.51 -6.80
CA ALA A 143 -27.15 9.07 -8.01
C ALA A 143 -26.05 10.11 -7.71
N LEU A 144 -26.29 11.04 -6.78
CA LEU A 144 -25.30 12.03 -6.36
C LEU A 144 -24.07 11.38 -5.73
N LEU A 145 -24.27 10.32 -4.93
CA LEU A 145 -23.17 9.56 -4.35
C LEU A 145 -22.30 8.91 -5.43
N VAL A 146 -22.91 8.29 -6.43
CA VAL A 146 -22.17 7.70 -7.56
C VAL A 146 -21.51 8.80 -8.40
N CYS A 147 -22.10 9.96 -8.58
CA CYS A 147 -21.47 11.11 -9.23
C CYS A 147 -20.22 11.56 -8.49
N GLY A 148 -20.25 11.63 -7.15
CA GLY A 148 -19.07 11.93 -6.33
C GLY A 148 -17.98 10.86 -6.47
N ALA A 149 -18.36 9.60 -6.46
CA ALA A 149 -17.45 8.48 -6.69
C ALA A 149 -16.83 8.52 -8.11
N ALA A 150 -17.62 8.86 -9.13
CA ALA A 150 -17.17 9.01 -10.51
C ALA A 150 -16.20 10.19 -10.67
N TRP A 151 -16.46 11.30 -9.99
CA TRP A 151 -15.54 12.44 -9.94
C TRP A 151 -14.18 12.05 -9.38
N TYR A 152 -14.14 11.34 -8.24
CA TYR A 152 -12.91 10.81 -7.70
C TYR A 152 -12.24 9.85 -8.67
N GLY A 153 -12.98 8.92 -9.26
CA GLY A 153 -12.48 7.94 -10.23
C GLY A 153 -11.83 8.59 -11.46
N LEU A 154 -12.39 9.71 -11.92
CA LEU A 154 -11.83 10.51 -13.02
C LEU A 154 -10.49 11.12 -12.62
N ILE A 155 -10.41 11.78 -11.48
CA ILE A 155 -9.15 12.36 -10.97
C ILE A 155 -8.11 11.27 -10.75
N ALA A 156 -8.50 10.15 -10.17
CA ALA A 156 -7.63 9.00 -9.93
C ALA A 156 -7.13 8.36 -11.24
N THR A 157 -7.96 8.30 -12.26
CA THR A 157 -7.60 7.81 -13.61
C THR A 157 -6.64 8.77 -14.32
N ILE A 158 -6.88 10.07 -14.27
CA ILE A 158 -5.95 11.07 -14.80
C ILE A 158 -4.60 10.98 -14.09
N SER A 159 -4.60 10.89 -12.77
CA SER A 159 -3.37 10.71 -11.98
C SER A 159 -2.60 9.46 -12.38
N PHE A 160 -3.30 8.35 -12.65
CA PHE A 160 -2.70 7.11 -13.11
C PHE A 160 -2.09 7.24 -14.51
N LEU A 161 -2.77 7.92 -15.44
CA LEU A 161 -2.25 8.14 -16.80
C LEU A 161 -1.00 9.00 -16.80
N LEU A 162 -0.92 9.99 -15.88
CA LEU A 162 0.26 10.84 -15.76
C LEU A 162 1.45 10.10 -15.11
N PHE A 163 1.19 9.14 -14.20
CA PHE A 163 2.23 8.46 -13.41
C PHE A 163 2.03 6.93 -13.31
N PRO A 164 2.04 6.16 -14.42
CA PRO A 164 1.61 4.76 -14.44
C PRO A 164 2.53 3.79 -13.66
N ILE A 165 3.82 4.08 -13.53
CA ILE A 165 4.83 3.17 -12.92
C ILE A 165 5.04 3.44 -11.43
N ARG A 166 4.59 4.56 -10.94
CA ARG A 166 4.85 5.04 -9.59
C ARG A 166 4.44 4.07 -8.47
N PRO A 167 3.24 3.47 -8.49
CA PRO A 167 2.83 2.57 -7.42
C PRO A 167 3.74 1.35 -7.26
N VAL A 168 4.33 0.85 -8.36
CA VAL A 168 5.30 -0.26 -8.30
C VAL A 168 6.62 0.18 -7.69
N GLN A 169 7.09 1.37 -8.04
CA GLN A 169 8.34 1.90 -7.48
C GLN A 169 8.24 2.13 -5.97
N ASP A 170 7.08 2.63 -5.50
CA ASP A 170 6.83 2.83 -4.09
C ASP A 170 6.80 1.51 -3.33
N LYS A 171 6.13 0.48 -3.87
CA LYS A 171 6.12 -0.87 -3.29
C LYS A 171 7.50 -1.50 -3.30
N LEU A 172 8.27 -1.30 -4.37
CA LEU A 172 9.64 -1.79 -4.47
C LEU A 172 10.56 -1.07 -3.48
N SER A 173 10.42 0.23 -3.31
CA SER A 173 11.13 1.01 -2.30
C SER A 173 10.78 0.52 -0.89
N ALA A 174 9.49 0.34 -0.57
CA ALA A 174 9.05 -0.20 0.71
C ALA A 174 9.59 -1.61 0.96
N CYS A 175 9.68 -2.43 -0.08
CA CYS A 175 10.27 -3.78 0.01
C CYS A 175 11.75 -3.72 0.41
N TYR A 176 12.56 -2.88 -0.24
CA TYR A 176 13.97 -2.73 0.13
C TYR A 176 14.16 -2.04 1.49
N ALA A 177 13.27 -1.12 1.89
CA ALA A 177 13.30 -0.53 3.22
C ALA A 177 13.05 -1.60 4.30
N SER A 178 12.00 -2.40 4.14
CA SER A 178 11.68 -3.49 5.08
C SER A 178 12.72 -4.61 5.07
N LEU A 179 13.34 -4.91 3.90
CA LEU A 179 14.48 -5.84 3.83
C LEU A 179 15.68 -5.30 4.64
N GLY A 180 15.91 -3.99 4.60
CA GLY A 180 16.91 -3.34 5.44
C GLY A 180 16.60 -3.49 6.93
N ASP A 181 15.34 -3.29 7.35
CA ASP A 181 14.91 -3.47 8.74
C ASP A 181 15.06 -4.93 9.20
N PHE A 182 14.70 -5.90 8.36
CA PHE A 182 14.91 -7.32 8.63
C PHE A 182 16.40 -7.65 8.82
N LEU A 183 17.29 -7.13 7.96
CA LEU A 183 18.74 -7.35 8.09
C LEU A 183 19.31 -6.68 9.36
N PHE A 184 18.78 -5.53 9.77
CA PHE A 184 19.15 -4.91 11.04
C PHE A 184 18.68 -5.74 12.24
N ALA A 185 17.42 -6.19 12.24
CA ALA A 185 16.90 -7.07 13.27
C ALA A 185 17.70 -8.38 13.35
N LYS A 186 18.10 -8.92 12.19
CA LYS A 186 18.99 -10.10 12.16
C LYS A 186 20.37 -9.80 12.68
N SER A 187 20.93 -8.63 12.40
CA SER A 187 22.25 -8.23 12.90
C SER A 187 22.29 -8.11 14.43
N SER A 188 21.18 -7.67 15.05
CA SER A 188 21.11 -7.55 16.51
C SER A 188 21.19 -8.90 17.22
N VAL A 189 20.71 -9.98 16.59
CA VAL A 189 20.79 -11.35 17.18
C VAL A 189 22.23 -11.86 17.31
N PHE A 190 23.20 -11.27 16.59
CA PHE A 190 24.63 -11.60 16.67
C PHE A 190 25.40 -10.72 17.67
N ASP A 191 24.71 -9.94 18.50
CA ASP A 191 25.36 -9.15 19.53
C ASP A 191 25.86 -10.07 20.67
N VAL A 192 27.15 -9.95 21.00
CA VAL A 192 27.82 -10.82 21.97
C VAL A 192 27.51 -10.44 23.42
N ASP A 193 27.16 -9.16 23.64
CA ASP A 193 26.92 -8.60 24.98
C ASP A 193 25.45 -8.70 25.43
N MET A 194 24.65 -9.51 24.78
CA MET A 194 23.22 -9.64 25.09
C MET A 194 22.95 -10.45 26.36
N THR A 195 22.03 -9.94 27.16
CA THR A 195 21.39 -10.71 28.23
C THR A 195 20.40 -11.72 27.65
N PRO A 196 20.06 -12.83 28.36
CA PRO A 196 19.10 -13.82 27.88
C PRO A 196 17.74 -13.21 27.53
N ASP A 197 17.28 -12.21 28.26
CA ASP A 197 15.99 -11.53 28.02
C ASP A 197 16.06 -10.66 26.77
N SER A 198 17.15 -9.91 26.56
CA SER A 198 17.34 -9.09 25.37
C SER A 198 17.50 -9.95 24.11
N TYR A 199 18.10 -11.14 24.24
CA TYR A 199 18.18 -12.09 23.13
C TYR A 199 16.80 -12.59 22.70
N GLN A 200 15.94 -12.98 23.64
CA GLN A 200 14.56 -13.38 23.30
C GLN A 200 13.78 -12.26 22.63
N GLN A 201 13.93 -11.03 23.14
CA GLN A 201 13.28 -9.86 22.51
C GLN A 201 13.77 -9.66 21.07
N SER A 202 15.08 -9.79 20.81
CA SER A 202 15.65 -9.68 19.45
C SER A 202 15.14 -10.76 18.50
N LEU A 203 14.87 -11.98 18.98
CA LEU A 203 14.25 -13.03 18.17
C LEU A 203 12.78 -12.72 17.83
N ILE A 204 12.05 -12.14 18.78
CA ILE A 204 10.66 -11.69 18.54
C ILE A 204 10.66 -10.58 17.49
N ASP A 205 11.52 -9.58 17.63
CA ASP A 205 11.64 -8.47 16.70
C ASP A 205 12.04 -8.96 15.29
N LEU A 206 12.98 -9.90 15.19
CA LEU A 206 13.36 -10.54 13.94
C LEU A 206 12.17 -11.26 13.28
N SER A 207 11.39 -12.01 14.06
CA SER A 207 10.21 -12.72 13.57
C SER A 207 9.13 -11.74 13.08
N MET A 208 8.91 -10.65 13.81
CA MET A 208 7.96 -9.61 13.41
C MET A 208 8.37 -8.91 12.11
N GLU A 209 9.64 -8.51 11.99
CA GLU A 209 10.15 -7.87 10.76
C GLU A 209 10.16 -8.86 9.58
N ASN A 210 10.43 -10.14 9.80
CA ASN A 210 10.30 -11.17 8.77
C ASN A 210 8.85 -11.31 8.28
N GLY A 211 7.90 -11.42 9.19
CA GLY A 211 6.47 -11.50 8.84
C GLY A 211 5.99 -10.29 8.04
N LYS A 212 6.41 -9.10 8.44
CA LYS A 212 6.11 -7.82 7.74
C LYS A 212 6.71 -7.80 6.32
N LEU A 213 7.98 -8.21 6.19
CA LEU A 213 8.68 -8.27 4.91
C LEU A 213 8.01 -9.27 3.94
N VAL A 214 7.64 -10.46 4.42
CA VAL A 214 6.93 -11.47 3.62
C VAL A 214 5.57 -10.93 3.13
N GLY A 215 4.84 -10.20 3.96
CA GLY A 215 3.61 -9.51 3.56
C GLY A 215 3.85 -8.51 2.41
N ILE A 216 4.91 -7.69 2.52
CA ILE A 216 5.30 -6.72 1.48
C ILE A 216 5.74 -7.43 0.19
N PHE A 217 6.48 -8.54 0.28
CA PHE A 217 6.84 -9.35 -0.88
C PHE A 217 5.62 -9.87 -1.63
N ASN A 218 4.63 -10.40 -0.91
CA ASN A 218 3.39 -10.90 -1.51
C ASN A 218 2.60 -9.79 -2.21
N ASP A 219 2.51 -8.62 -1.61
CA ASP A 219 1.86 -7.45 -2.18
C ASP A 219 2.56 -6.91 -3.43
N LEU A 220 3.89 -6.87 -3.41
CA LEU A 220 4.70 -6.45 -4.56
C LEU A 220 4.60 -7.48 -5.68
N LYS A 221 4.69 -8.78 -5.36
CA LYS A 221 4.53 -9.90 -6.33
C LYS A 221 3.18 -9.83 -7.03
N ALA A 222 2.09 -9.69 -6.28
CA ALA A 222 0.75 -9.55 -6.85
C ALA A 222 0.65 -8.36 -7.80
N SER A 223 1.20 -7.20 -7.43
CA SER A 223 1.22 -5.98 -8.24
C SER A 223 2.03 -6.15 -9.53
N LEU A 224 3.19 -6.81 -9.46
CA LEU A 224 4.04 -7.09 -10.62
C LEU A 224 3.40 -8.10 -11.58
N LEU A 225 2.82 -9.20 -11.05
CA LEU A 225 2.17 -10.23 -11.87
C LEU A 225 0.95 -9.69 -12.63
N THR A 226 0.16 -8.82 -12.02
CA THR A 226 -0.99 -8.18 -12.66
C THR A 226 -0.54 -7.33 -13.84
N ARG A 227 0.58 -6.64 -13.74
CA ARG A 227 1.15 -5.81 -14.81
C ARG A 227 1.82 -6.64 -15.91
N LEU A 228 2.52 -7.72 -15.57
CA LEU A 228 3.16 -8.60 -16.54
C LEU A 228 2.16 -9.22 -17.54
N LYS A 229 0.94 -9.52 -17.10
CA LYS A 229 -0.12 -10.05 -17.99
C LYS A 229 -0.54 -9.06 -19.08
N GLY A 230 -0.24 -7.77 -18.92
CA GLY A 230 -0.63 -6.71 -19.85
C GLY A 230 0.49 -5.97 -20.55
N ASP A 231 1.61 -5.82 -19.90
CA ASP A 231 2.74 -5.00 -20.35
C ASP A 231 3.94 -5.90 -20.73
N ARG A 232 3.69 -6.98 -21.45
CA ARG A 232 4.73 -7.89 -21.94
C ARG A 232 5.70 -7.14 -22.86
N GLY A 233 6.65 -6.45 -22.29
CA GLY A 233 7.68 -5.78 -23.08
C GLY A 233 8.16 -4.44 -22.55
N GLN A 234 7.49 -3.85 -21.59
CA GLN A 234 7.96 -2.58 -20.99
C GLN A 234 9.23 -2.82 -20.17
N LYS A 235 10.29 -2.12 -20.56
CA LYS A 235 11.63 -2.21 -19.91
C LYS A 235 11.55 -1.98 -18.39
N ASP A 236 10.69 -1.07 -17.97
CA ASP A 236 10.56 -0.69 -16.56
C ASP A 236 9.91 -1.78 -15.68
N THR A 237 8.91 -2.50 -16.20
CA THR A 237 8.29 -3.63 -15.49
C THR A 237 9.28 -4.80 -15.36
N ARG A 238 10.05 -5.10 -16.41
CA ARG A 238 11.12 -6.12 -16.37
C ARG A 238 12.21 -5.74 -15.37
N ARG A 239 12.62 -4.48 -15.35
CA ARG A 239 13.61 -3.98 -14.40
C ARG A 239 13.11 -4.10 -12.96
N SER A 240 11.86 -3.71 -12.69
CA SER A 240 11.27 -3.84 -11.36
C SER A 240 11.18 -5.30 -10.91
N LEU A 241 10.92 -6.22 -11.84
CA LEU A 241 10.91 -7.66 -11.56
C LEU A 241 12.31 -8.18 -11.22
N GLN A 242 13.35 -7.71 -11.89
CA GLN A 242 14.73 -8.06 -11.55
C GLN A 242 15.09 -7.59 -10.13
N TYR A 243 14.74 -6.36 -9.78
CA TYR A 243 14.94 -5.87 -8.39
C TYR A 243 14.17 -6.70 -7.36
N TYR A 244 12.94 -7.12 -7.68
CA TYR A 244 12.16 -8.01 -6.81
C TYR A 244 12.89 -9.34 -6.56
N PHE A 245 13.36 -10.01 -7.61
CA PHE A 245 14.08 -11.28 -7.46
C PHE A 245 15.40 -11.13 -6.69
N VAL A 246 16.12 -10.03 -6.90
CA VAL A 246 17.33 -9.74 -6.12
C VAL A 246 17.00 -9.55 -4.63
N ALA A 247 15.93 -8.83 -4.32
CA ALA A 247 15.48 -8.65 -2.93
C ALA A 247 15.05 -9.98 -2.29
N GLN A 248 14.37 -10.84 -3.04
CA GLN A 248 13.98 -12.18 -2.60
C GLN A 248 15.20 -13.08 -2.38
N ASP A 249 16.17 -13.09 -3.27
CA ASP A 249 17.42 -13.86 -3.12
C ASP A 249 18.21 -13.41 -1.88
N ILE A 250 18.30 -12.11 -1.62
CA ILE A 250 18.93 -11.58 -0.40
C ILE A 250 18.20 -12.07 0.86
N HIS A 251 16.87 -12.00 0.85
CA HIS A 251 16.04 -12.46 1.97
C HIS A 251 16.21 -13.96 2.21
N GLU A 252 16.07 -14.79 1.17
CA GLU A 252 16.20 -16.24 1.26
C GLU A 252 17.58 -16.66 1.78
N ARG A 253 18.64 -16.04 1.30
CA ARG A 253 20.01 -16.30 1.81
C ARG A 253 20.17 -15.86 3.26
N ALA A 254 19.58 -14.75 3.63
CA ALA A 254 19.62 -14.28 5.01
C ALA A 254 18.77 -15.17 5.94
N ASP A 255 17.61 -15.66 5.48
CA ASP A 255 16.66 -16.46 6.28
C ASP A 255 17.05 -17.93 6.37
N SER A 256 17.69 -18.50 5.33
CA SER A 256 18.02 -19.93 5.20
C SER A 256 18.97 -20.49 6.28
N ALA A 257 19.59 -19.64 7.07
CA ALA A 257 20.43 -20.06 8.19
C ALA A 257 19.56 -20.40 9.41
N HIS A 258 19.00 -21.60 9.49
CA HIS A 258 18.44 -22.19 10.73
C HIS A 258 19.58 -22.52 11.72
N ILE A 259 20.27 -21.48 12.14
CA ILE A 259 21.40 -21.63 13.07
C ILE A 259 20.84 -21.41 14.48
N ASN A 260 21.20 -22.31 15.40
CA ASN A 260 21.03 -22.06 16.82
C ASN A 260 22.03 -20.98 17.24
N TYR A 261 21.58 -19.72 17.23
CA TYR A 261 22.43 -18.57 17.51
C TYR A 261 23.04 -18.62 18.90
N GLN A 262 22.39 -19.26 19.89
CA GLN A 262 22.93 -19.43 21.23
C GLN A 262 24.13 -20.41 21.24
N GLU A 263 24.05 -21.46 20.45
CA GLU A 263 25.15 -22.43 20.32
C GLU A 263 26.31 -21.79 19.56
N LEU A 264 26.02 -21.05 18.50
CA LEU A 264 27.02 -20.30 17.75
C LEU A 264 27.72 -19.26 18.63
N SER A 265 26.99 -18.54 19.47
CA SER A 265 27.54 -17.56 20.42
C SER A 265 28.48 -18.20 21.40
N LYS A 266 28.13 -19.37 21.93
CA LYS A 266 29.02 -20.10 22.86
C LYS A 266 30.32 -20.59 22.19
N ILE A 267 30.21 -21.11 20.93
CA ILE A 267 31.37 -21.63 20.19
C ILE A 267 32.35 -20.50 19.82
N PHE A 268 31.81 -19.36 19.39
CA PHE A 268 32.60 -18.24 18.88
C PHE A 268 32.74 -17.06 19.86
N GLN A 269 32.44 -17.26 21.14
CA GLN A 269 32.49 -16.22 22.18
C GLN A 269 33.83 -15.50 22.28
N HIS A 270 34.95 -16.22 21.99
CA HIS A 270 36.31 -15.68 22.02
C HIS A 270 36.85 -15.28 20.65
N SER A 271 36.00 -15.19 19.63
CA SER A 271 36.41 -14.83 18.27
C SER A 271 35.65 -13.62 17.75
N ASP A 272 36.27 -12.82 16.86
CA ASP A 272 35.65 -11.66 16.21
C ASP A 272 34.58 -12.02 15.16
N ILE A 273 34.30 -13.32 14.96
CA ILE A 273 33.44 -13.81 13.87
C ILE A 273 32.03 -13.28 14.00
N LEU A 274 31.46 -13.33 15.21
CA LEU A 274 30.07 -12.84 15.43
C LEU A 274 29.96 -11.34 15.16
N PHE A 275 30.91 -10.54 15.65
CA PHE A 275 30.97 -9.11 15.38
C PHE A 275 31.10 -8.80 13.88
N ARG A 276 31.90 -9.64 13.16
CA ARG A 276 32.01 -9.50 11.70
C ARG A 276 30.71 -9.79 10.97
N PHE A 277 29.95 -10.83 11.38
CA PHE A 277 28.62 -11.13 10.85
C PHE A 277 27.62 -10.00 11.13
N GLN A 278 27.54 -9.53 12.36
CA GLN A 278 26.73 -8.38 12.74
C GLN A 278 27.02 -7.17 11.85
N ARG A 279 28.30 -6.84 11.68
CA ARG A 279 28.73 -5.71 10.87
C ARG A 279 28.38 -5.87 9.38
N ILE A 280 28.54 -7.07 8.80
CA ILE A 280 28.17 -7.34 7.41
C ILE A 280 26.66 -7.15 7.22
N LEU A 281 25.83 -7.73 8.08
CA LEU A 281 24.37 -7.60 8.01
C LEU A 281 23.94 -6.14 8.17
N THR A 282 24.54 -5.40 9.09
CA THR A 282 24.28 -3.97 9.29
C THR A 282 24.62 -3.16 8.03
N ILE A 283 25.75 -3.44 7.39
CA ILE A 283 26.18 -2.77 6.14
C ILE A 283 25.21 -3.10 5.01
N GLN A 284 24.81 -4.36 4.87
CA GLN A 284 23.85 -4.80 3.85
C GLN A 284 22.46 -4.17 4.10
N GLY A 285 22.00 -4.11 5.35
CA GLY A 285 20.77 -3.44 5.72
C GLY A 285 20.78 -1.95 5.34
N LYS A 286 21.89 -1.26 5.61
CA LYS A 286 22.08 0.13 5.20
C LYS A 286 22.07 0.28 3.67
N ALA A 287 22.76 -0.59 2.94
CA ALA A 287 22.76 -0.57 1.48
C ALA A 287 21.35 -0.77 0.90
N CYS A 288 20.53 -1.66 1.51
CA CYS A 288 19.13 -1.85 1.12
C CYS A 288 18.30 -0.57 1.34
N LYS A 289 18.49 0.13 2.46
CA LYS A 289 17.81 1.40 2.73
C LYS A 289 18.24 2.52 1.78
N ASP A 290 19.52 2.65 1.51
CA ASP A 290 20.05 3.62 0.54
C ASP A 290 19.51 3.34 -0.88
N LEU A 291 19.37 2.05 -1.25
CA LEU A 291 18.76 1.64 -2.51
C LEU A 291 17.25 1.95 -2.53
N SER A 292 16.55 1.71 -1.45
CA SER A 292 15.13 2.09 -1.29
C SER A 292 14.91 3.58 -1.56
N GLU A 293 15.72 4.46 -0.96
CA GLU A 293 15.66 5.90 -1.21
C GLU A 293 15.99 6.26 -2.65
N SER A 294 16.98 5.59 -3.25
CA SER A 294 17.38 5.83 -4.65
C SER A 294 16.24 5.46 -5.61
N ILE A 295 15.52 4.35 -5.34
CA ILE A 295 14.35 3.93 -6.11
C ILE A 295 13.22 4.96 -5.97
N LEU A 296 12.94 5.42 -4.75
CA LEU A 296 11.91 6.41 -4.46
C LEU A 296 12.19 7.74 -5.16
N LYS A 297 13.45 8.21 -5.11
CA LYS A 297 13.89 9.48 -5.70
C LYS A 297 14.19 9.38 -7.21
N ARG A 298 14.10 8.18 -7.82
CA ARG A 298 14.50 7.89 -9.21
C ARG A 298 15.94 8.36 -9.52
N GLN A 299 16.83 8.22 -8.57
CA GLN A 299 18.22 8.53 -8.72
C GLN A 299 19.04 7.25 -8.92
N PRO A 300 20.14 7.28 -9.70
CA PRO A 300 21.01 6.13 -9.82
C PRO A 300 21.64 5.83 -8.44
N TYR A 301 21.53 4.57 -8.01
CA TYR A 301 22.18 4.13 -6.79
C TYR A 301 23.70 4.20 -6.94
N LYS A 302 24.35 4.91 -6.03
CA LYS A 302 25.80 5.00 -5.95
C LYS A 302 26.29 4.07 -4.85
N HIS A 303 26.75 2.88 -5.24
CA HIS A 303 27.32 1.93 -4.27
C HIS A 303 28.57 2.52 -3.62
N ASN A 304 28.63 2.49 -2.30
CA ASN A 304 29.79 2.94 -1.56
C ASN A 304 30.92 1.90 -1.69
N LYS A 305 32.03 2.27 -2.33
CA LYS A 305 33.17 1.37 -2.56
C LYS A 305 33.75 0.76 -1.27
N ARG A 306 33.58 1.42 -0.11
CA ARG A 306 33.99 0.90 1.19
C ARG A 306 33.28 -0.40 1.55
N PHE A 307 32.04 -0.62 1.10
CA PHE A 307 31.32 -1.86 1.34
C PHE A 307 31.96 -3.05 0.61
N LYS A 308 32.47 -2.82 -0.60
CA LYS A 308 33.19 -3.85 -1.36
C LYS A 308 34.52 -4.24 -0.70
N ILE A 309 35.27 -3.28 -0.19
CA ILE A 309 36.53 -3.52 0.49
C ILE A 309 36.31 -4.34 1.78
N LEU A 310 35.29 -4.03 2.55
CA LEU A 310 34.93 -4.74 3.76
C LEU A 310 34.49 -6.18 3.45
N SER A 311 33.68 -6.42 2.42
CA SER A 311 33.25 -7.79 2.06
C SER A 311 34.42 -8.64 1.57
N VAL A 312 35.34 -8.10 0.78
CA VAL A 312 36.53 -8.81 0.29
C VAL A 312 37.52 -9.10 1.42
N SER A 313 37.67 -8.18 2.38
CA SER A 313 38.55 -8.41 3.53
C SER A 313 38.10 -9.56 4.44
N TYR A 314 36.83 -9.96 4.37
CA TYR A 314 36.28 -11.06 5.18
C TYR A 314 36.14 -12.39 4.43
N THR A 315 36.34 -12.44 3.13
CA THR A 315 36.26 -13.66 2.31
C THR A 315 37.62 -14.34 2.13
N HIS A 316 38.71 -13.73 2.59
CA HIS A 316 40.08 -14.26 2.50
C HIS A 316 40.63 -14.81 3.83
N LEU A 317 39.73 -15.17 4.75
CA LEU A 317 40.04 -15.95 5.96
C LEU A 317 39.24 -17.25 5.94
#